data_1fcad2e65190dbeb598a6a68225ee4c6
#
_entry.id   1fcad2e65190dbeb598a6a68225ee4c6
#
_cell.length_a   1.000
_cell.length_b   1.000
_cell.length_c   1.000
_cell.angle_alpha   90.00
_cell.angle_beta   90.00
_cell.angle_gamma   90.00
#
_symmetry.space_group_name_H-M   'P 1'
#
loop_
_entity.id
_entity.type
_entity.pdbx_description
1 polymer ?
#
loop_
_entity_poly.entity_id
_entity_poly.type
_entity_poly.pdbx_seq_one_letter_code
_entity_poly.pdbx_strand_id
1 'polypeptide(L)'
;MLSKNEWDPLNTVIVGIADNAMRPPITNSLRTVNYANIIDTGAIEVGHYPAQVIEEANQDLEILCDFFRKENIKVLRPESNNPQYYNYCPRDTVLIHDNLILATPTALAERRSEWTSFQKHLDQVTIAPTPNNATLYNIDCIRNSNILALNEIDPCFDAANIIRANDDLYYLVSNTGNKKGAEYLRSLGKTVHTIENVYSYIHIDSTIAFLREGLMLLNPKRITNVKEQLPESLHNWDIIWAPDPIDIGYYPNICNASVWININLLSINPNLVVLEEHQHNLRIELEKYGIESAMLPMRHARTLGGCFHCVTLDLIRNHI
;
A
#
# COMPACT_ATOMS: atom_id res chain seq x y z
N MET A 1 -6.01 -8.65 -19.53
CA MET A 1 -4.96 -7.62 -19.60
C MET A 1 -4.55 -7.33 -18.16
N LEU A 2 -3.28 -7.04 -17.88
CA LEU A 2 -2.87 -6.63 -16.54
C LEU A 2 -3.51 -5.31 -16.14
N SER A 3 -3.58 -5.05 -14.83
CA SER A 3 -4.19 -3.84 -14.29
C SER A 3 -3.46 -2.57 -14.75
N LYS A 4 -4.22 -1.54 -15.16
CA LYS A 4 -3.71 -0.22 -15.56
C LYS A 4 -4.11 0.90 -14.60
N ASN A 5 -5.22 0.72 -13.89
CA ASN A 5 -5.78 1.71 -12.97
C ASN A 5 -6.31 1.04 -11.71
N GLU A 6 -6.81 1.84 -10.78
CA GLU A 6 -7.28 1.34 -9.49
C GLU A 6 -8.78 0.98 -9.50
N TRP A 7 -9.53 1.27 -10.58
CA TRP A 7 -11.01 1.23 -10.57
C TRP A 7 -11.68 0.32 -11.61
N ASP A 8 -11.01 -0.07 -12.69
CA ASP A 8 -11.63 -1.00 -13.65
C ASP A 8 -12.06 -2.31 -12.96
N PRO A 9 -13.11 -2.98 -13.45
CA PRO A 9 -13.64 -4.18 -12.82
C PRO A 9 -12.55 -5.22 -12.52
N LEU A 10 -12.41 -5.57 -11.25
CA LEU A 10 -11.42 -6.51 -10.76
C LEU A 10 -11.75 -7.93 -11.25
N ASN A 11 -10.79 -8.60 -11.85
CA ASN A 11 -10.94 -9.96 -12.38
C ASN A 11 -10.11 -10.98 -11.59
N THR A 12 -8.85 -10.65 -11.33
CA THR A 12 -7.92 -11.56 -10.63
C THR A 12 -7.11 -10.78 -9.60
N VAL A 13 -7.07 -11.27 -8.38
CA VAL A 13 -6.40 -10.65 -7.25
C VAL A 13 -5.56 -11.66 -6.46
N ILE A 14 -4.39 -11.24 -6.00
CA ILE A 14 -3.62 -11.94 -4.97
C ILE A 14 -4.02 -11.33 -3.63
N VAL A 15 -4.49 -12.16 -2.69
CA VAL A 15 -4.79 -11.76 -1.31
C VAL A 15 -3.69 -12.28 -0.40
N GLY A 16 -3.15 -11.41 0.43
CA GLY A 16 -2.08 -11.74 1.38
C GLY A 16 -2.46 -12.82 2.41
N ILE A 17 -1.47 -13.27 3.15
CA ILE A 17 -1.62 -14.20 4.28
C ILE A 17 -0.90 -13.65 5.49
N ALA A 18 -1.44 -13.88 6.69
CA ALA A 18 -0.79 -13.52 7.95
C ALA A 18 0.11 -14.63 8.50
N ASP A 19 0.13 -15.82 7.87
CA ASP A 19 0.95 -16.95 8.31
C ASP A 19 2.41 -16.55 8.43
N ASN A 20 3.01 -16.89 9.57
CA ASN A 20 4.42 -16.60 9.88
C ASN A 20 4.76 -15.09 9.90
N ALA A 21 3.77 -14.18 9.88
CA ALA A 21 4.07 -12.76 9.98
C ALA A 21 4.90 -12.46 11.23
N MET A 22 5.99 -11.73 11.02
CA MET A 22 6.88 -11.35 12.10
C MET A 22 7.49 -9.97 11.85
N ARG A 23 7.86 -9.33 12.93
CA ARG A 23 8.63 -8.09 12.92
C ARG A 23 10.11 -8.46 12.91
N PRO A 24 10.87 -8.06 11.90
CA PRO A 24 12.28 -8.45 11.80
C PRO A 24 13.11 -7.85 12.95
N PRO A 25 14.31 -8.38 13.23
CA PRO A 25 15.27 -7.75 14.12
C PRO A 25 15.56 -6.31 13.66
N ILE A 26 15.85 -5.41 14.61
CA ILE A 26 16.13 -4.02 14.29
C ILE A 26 17.44 -3.91 13.52
N THR A 27 17.34 -3.65 12.24
CA THR A 27 18.45 -3.35 11.32
C THR A 27 18.52 -1.84 11.06
N ASN A 28 19.57 -1.38 10.38
CA ASN A 28 19.63 0.01 9.90
C ASN A 28 18.47 0.35 8.97
N SER A 29 18.06 -0.60 8.12
CA SER A 29 16.91 -0.51 7.24
C SER A 29 15.64 -0.19 8.04
N LEU A 30 15.27 -1.10 8.92
CA LEU A 30 14.05 -1.00 9.72
C LEU A 30 14.06 0.22 10.65
N ARG A 31 15.23 0.48 11.28
CA ARG A 31 15.42 1.63 12.17
C ARG A 31 15.19 2.97 11.47
N THR A 32 15.72 3.10 10.25
CA THR A 32 15.65 4.34 9.48
C THR A 32 14.29 4.54 8.85
N VAL A 33 13.72 3.47 8.25
CA VAL A 33 12.48 3.57 7.47
C VAL A 33 11.25 3.59 8.38
N ASN A 34 11.14 2.65 9.34
CA ASN A 34 9.90 2.50 10.12
C ASN A 34 9.95 3.16 11.49
N TYR A 35 11.12 3.27 12.10
CA TYR A 35 11.26 3.64 13.51
C TYR A 35 12.19 4.84 13.74
N ALA A 36 12.37 5.71 12.72
CA ALA A 36 13.21 6.90 12.85
C ALA A 36 12.78 7.83 14.00
N ASN A 37 11.49 7.92 14.27
CA ASN A 37 10.91 8.77 15.31
C ASN A 37 10.89 8.12 16.70
N ILE A 38 11.28 6.85 16.87
CA ILE A 38 11.29 6.17 18.16
C ILE A 38 12.68 6.34 18.79
N ILE A 39 12.74 7.01 19.94
CA ILE A 39 13.99 7.30 20.66
C ILE A 39 14.51 6.04 21.35
N ASP A 40 13.65 5.36 22.10
CA ASP A 40 13.99 4.12 22.79
C ASP A 40 13.74 2.89 21.91
N THR A 41 14.80 2.38 21.31
CA THR A 41 14.73 1.18 20.47
C THR A 41 14.39 -0.09 21.26
N GLY A 42 14.59 -0.11 22.58
CA GLY A 42 14.17 -1.21 23.45
C GLY A 42 12.64 -1.34 23.59
N ALA A 43 11.89 -0.29 23.24
CA ALA A 43 10.45 -0.32 23.19
C ALA A 43 9.89 -0.93 21.88
N ILE A 44 10.74 -1.17 20.88
CA ILE A 44 10.33 -1.77 19.60
C ILE A 44 10.28 -3.29 19.78
N GLU A 45 9.08 -3.83 19.77
CA GLU A 45 8.90 -5.29 19.82
C GLU A 45 9.28 -5.93 18.47
N VAL A 46 10.03 -7.02 18.52
CA VAL A 46 10.46 -7.82 17.37
C VAL A 46 9.99 -9.28 17.51
N GLY A 47 10.09 -10.07 16.44
CA GLY A 47 9.66 -11.47 16.43
C GLY A 47 8.23 -11.65 15.94
N HIS A 48 7.68 -12.83 16.13
CA HIS A 48 6.35 -13.18 15.62
C HIS A 48 5.25 -12.31 16.23
N TYR A 49 4.23 -12.04 15.44
CA TYR A 49 2.98 -11.49 15.97
C TYR A 49 2.31 -12.53 16.88
N PRO A 50 1.50 -12.08 17.85
CA PRO A 50 0.73 -13.00 18.70
C PRO A 50 -0.14 -13.95 17.88
N ALA A 51 -0.25 -15.20 18.31
CA ALA A 51 -1.03 -16.23 17.60
C ALA A 51 -2.48 -15.78 17.34
N GLN A 52 -3.10 -15.08 18.31
CA GLN A 52 -4.44 -14.51 18.14
C GLN A 52 -4.49 -13.53 16.97
N VAL A 53 -3.51 -12.64 16.82
CA VAL A 53 -3.46 -11.66 15.73
C VAL A 53 -3.36 -12.37 14.38
N ILE A 54 -2.53 -13.40 14.27
CA ILE A 54 -2.36 -14.20 13.06
C ILE A 54 -3.67 -14.91 12.69
N GLU A 55 -4.30 -15.58 13.66
CA GLU A 55 -5.54 -16.33 13.47
C GLU A 55 -6.68 -15.41 13.03
N GLU A 56 -6.91 -14.32 13.77
CA GLU A 56 -7.98 -13.37 13.48
C GLU A 56 -7.76 -12.63 12.16
N ALA A 57 -6.52 -12.28 11.81
CA ALA A 57 -6.20 -11.68 10.53
C ALA A 57 -6.45 -12.63 9.36
N ASN A 58 -6.09 -13.92 9.50
CA ASN A 58 -6.38 -14.91 8.46
C ASN A 58 -7.89 -15.16 8.31
N GLN A 59 -8.67 -15.14 9.40
CA GLN A 59 -10.14 -15.20 9.32
C GLN A 59 -10.72 -14.02 8.52
N ASP A 60 -10.26 -12.80 8.77
CA ASP A 60 -10.70 -11.61 8.04
C ASP A 60 -10.30 -11.68 6.55
N LEU A 61 -9.08 -12.16 6.25
CA LEU A 61 -8.65 -12.38 4.87
C LEU A 61 -9.46 -13.46 4.15
N GLU A 62 -9.91 -14.53 4.83
CA GLU A 62 -10.81 -15.50 4.22
C GLU A 62 -12.22 -14.94 3.96
N ILE A 63 -12.76 -14.09 4.84
CA ILE A 63 -14.02 -13.37 4.58
C ILE A 63 -13.87 -12.50 3.33
N LEU A 64 -12.75 -11.81 3.15
CA LEU A 64 -12.46 -11.05 1.94
C LEU A 64 -12.36 -11.95 0.71
N CYS A 65 -11.69 -13.11 0.80
CA CYS A 65 -11.62 -14.08 -0.29
C CYS A 65 -13.00 -14.60 -0.68
N ASP A 66 -13.87 -14.89 0.29
CA ASP A 66 -15.23 -15.35 0.03
C ASP A 66 -16.09 -14.28 -0.63
N PHE A 67 -15.91 -13.01 -0.25
CA PHE A 67 -16.53 -11.88 -0.95
C PHE A 67 -16.08 -11.85 -2.40
N PHE A 68 -14.79 -11.91 -2.69
CA PHE A 68 -14.28 -11.92 -4.07
C PHE A 68 -14.82 -13.09 -4.90
N ARG A 69 -14.89 -14.29 -4.32
CA ARG A 69 -15.45 -15.47 -5.00
C ARG A 69 -16.92 -15.28 -5.35
N LYS A 70 -17.72 -14.64 -4.48
CA LYS A 70 -19.12 -14.30 -4.73
C LYS A 70 -19.29 -13.27 -5.85
N GLU A 71 -18.34 -12.36 -5.97
CA GLU A 71 -18.27 -11.37 -7.05
C GLU A 71 -17.64 -11.94 -8.35
N ASN A 72 -17.41 -13.27 -8.44
CA ASN A 72 -16.74 -13.95 -9.55
C ASN A 72 -15.31 -13.47 -9.83
N ILE A 73 -14.62 -12.96 -8.82
CA ILE A 73 -13.21 -12.54 -8.90
C ILE A 73 -12.33 -13.73 -8.54
N LYS A 74 -11.34 -14.01 -9.40
CA LYS A 74 -10.36 -15.08 -9.15
C LYS A 74 -9.40 -14.68 -8.05
N VAL A 75 -9.36 -15.48 -6.97
CA VAL A 75 -8.47 -15.27 -5.83
C VAL A 75 -7.24 -16.18 -5.94
N LEU A 76 -6.07 -15.60 -5.76
CA LEU A 76 -4.78 -16.26 -5.65
C LEU A 76 -4.18 -15.95 -4.27
N ARG A 77 -3.32 -16.85 -3.77
CA ARG A 77 -2.70 -16.69 -2.44
C ARG A 77 -1.19 -16.92 -2.49
N PRO A 78 -0.39 -16.20 -1.69
CA PRO A 78 1.00 -16.54 -1.46
C PRO A 78 1.19 -17.96 -0.90
N GLU A 79 2.38 -18.52 -1.05
CA GLU A 79 2.74 -19.78 -0.40
C GLU A 79 3.13 -19.54 1.06
N SER A 80 2.56 -20.31 1.98
CA SER A 80 2.81 -20.16 3.42
C SER A 80 4.18 -20.72 3.87
N ASN A 81 4.83 -21.53 3.02
CA ASN A 81 6.07 -22.24 3.39
C ASN A 81 7.33 -21.36 3.29
N ASN A 82 7.23 -20.18 2.71
CA ASN A 82 8.38 -19.28 2.62
C ASN A 82 8.42 -18.41 3.89
N PRO A 83 9.50 -18.45 4.69
CA PRO A 83 9.62 -17.68 5.93
C PRO A 83 9.88 -16.19 5.65
N GLN A 84 9.03 -15.58 4.85
CA GLN A 84 9.08 -14.15 4.59
C GLN A 84 8.40 -13.41 5.74
N TYR A 85 8.90 -12.25 6.06
CA TYR A 85 8.42 -11.49 7.21
C TYR A 85 7.00 -10.95 7.05
N TYR A 86 6.53 -10.67 5.82
CA TYR A 86 5.35 -9.85 5.67
C TYR A 86 4.49 -10.15 4.43
N ASN A 87 4.11 -11.41 4.24
CA ASN A 87 3.21 -11.83 3.15
C ASN A 87 1.76 -11.31 3.29
N TYR A 88 1.49 -10.53 4.33
CA TYR A 88 0.19 -9.90 4.57
C TYR A 88 -0.12 -8.78 3.55
N CYS A 89 0.90 -8.02 3.12
CA CYS A 89 0.76 -6.91 2.18
C CYS A 89 1.50 -7.16 0.86
N PRO A 90 0.94 -7.98 -0.08
CA PRO A 90 1.58 -8.25 -1.37
C PRO A 90 1.68 -7.01 -2.27
N ARG A 91 0.86 -5.99 -2.03
CA ARG A 91 0.84 -4.69 -2.74
C ARG A 91 2.19 -3.97 -2.71
N ASP A 92 2.97 -4.15 -1.65
CA ASP A 92 4.14 -3.31 -1.42
C ASP A 92 5.33 -3.69 -2.29
N THR A 93 5.43 -4.96 -2.71
CA THR A 93 6.66 -5.52 -3.29
C THR A 93 6.61 -5.74 -4.80
N VAL A 94 5.42 -5.63 -5.43
CA VAL A 94 5.26 -5.79 -6.88
C VAL A 94 4.35 -4.71 -7.45
N LEU A 95 4.85 -3.98 -8.42
CA LEU A 95 4.06 -3.08 -9.25
C LEU A 95 3.50 -3.84 -10.46
N ILE A 96 2.19 -3.81 -10.62
CA ILE A 96 1.48 -4.26 -11.81
C ILE A 96 1.01 -3.03 -12.58
N HIS A 97 1.44 -2.87 -13.83
CA HIS A 97 0.96 -1.77 -14.66
C HIS A 97 1.06 -2.10 -16.15
N ASP A 98 -0.09 -2.34 -16.79
CA ASP A 98 -0.20 -2.70 -18.20
C ASP A 98 0.56 -3.98 -18.53
N ASN A 99 1.64 -3.90 -19.28
CA ASN A 99 2.50 -5.04 -19.65
C ASN A 99 3.69 -5.25 -18.70
N LEU A 100 3.79 -4.45 -17.64
CA LEU A 100 4.88 -4.52 -16.67
C LEU A 100 4.45 -5.22 -15.38
N ILE A 101 5.18 -6.27 -15.02
CA ILE A 101 5.21 -6.84 -13.67
C ILE A 101 6.60 -6.58 -13.13
N LEU A 102 6.72 -5.70 -12.14
CA LEU A 102 8.00 -5.25 -11.60
C LEU A 102 8.12 -5.62 -10.12
N ALA A 103 9.06 -6.51 -9.79
CA ALA A 103 9.51 -6.67 -8.41
C ALA A 103 10.32 -5.42 -8.04
N THR A 104 9.79 -4.63 -7.08
CA THR A 104 10.31 -3.31 -6.77
C THR A 104 11.57 -3.36 -5.93
N PRO A 105 12.42 -2.31 -6.01
CA PRO A 105 13.61 -2.18 -5.17
C PRO A 105 13.19 -1.68 -3.78
N THR A 106 12.45 -2.52 -3.06
CA THR A 106 11.76 -2.22 -1.80
C THR A 106 12.68 -1.61 -0.75
N ALA A 107 12.17 -0.60 -0.03
CA ALA A 107 12.95 0.18 0.92
C ALA A 107 13.49 -0.67 2.09
N LEU A 108 12.65 -1.56 2.64
CA LEU A 108 13.09 -2.51 3.65
C LEU A 108 13.84 -3.68 3.01
N ALA A 109 15.13 -3.80 3.32
CA ALA A 109 15.98 -4.87 2.78
C ALA A 109 15.40 -6.26 3.06
N GLU A 110 14.75 -6.43 4.21
CA GLU A 110 14.13 -7.66 4.69
C GLU A 110 12.94 -8.10 3.82
N ARG A 111 12.29 -7.16 3.13
CA ARG A 111 11.08 -7.41 2.33
C ARG A 111 11.35 -7.68 0.85
N ARG A 112 12.56 -7.47 0.36
CA ARG A 112 12.90 -7.52 -1.08
C ARG A 112 12.64 -8.86 -1.76
N SER A 113 12.57 -9.94 -1.01
CA SER A 113 12.29 -11.29 -1.54
C SER A 113 10.85 -11.76 -1.29
N GLU A 114 9.99 -10.98 -0.62
CA GLU A 114 8.61 -11.40 -0.28
C GLU A 114 7.78 -11.78 -1.51
N TRP A 115 7.96 -11.08 -2.63
CA TRP A 115 7.24 -11.37 -3.88
C TRP A 115 7.46 -12.80 -4.40
N THR A 116 8.55 -13.47 -4.01
CA THR A 116 8.82 -14.86 -4.40
C THR A 116 7.79 -15.84 -3.85
N SER A 117 7.08 -15.49 -2.76
CA SER A 117 6.02 -16.30 -2.17
C SER A 117 4.79 -16.43 -3.07
N PHE A 118 4.62 -15.53 -4.02
CA PHE A 118 3.52 -15.56 -5.02
C PHE A 118 4.01 -15.51 -6.47
N GLN A 119 5.31 -15.71 -6.69
CA GLN A 119 5.95 -15.70 -8.02
C GLN A 119 5.28 -16.64 -9.01
N LYS A 120 4.79 -17.79 -8.57
CA LYS A 120 4.09 -18.77 -9.46
C LYS A 120 2.82 -18.21 -10.14
N HIS A 121 2.32 -17.10 -9.64
CA HIS A 121 1.13 -16.41 -10.17
C HIS A 121 1.48 -15.26 -11.11
N LEU A 122 2.77 -14.97 -11.28
CA LEU A 122 3.28 -13.83 -12.04
C LEU A 122 4.01 -14.32 -13.29
N ASP A 123 3.65 -13.78 -14.44
CA ASP A 123 4.34 -14.05 -15.69
C ASP A 123 5.40 -12.98 -15.95
N GLN A 124 6.62 -13.38 -16.35
CA GLN A 124 7.69 -12.51 -16.84
C GLN A 124 8.00 -11.31 -15.90
N VAL A 125 8.30 -11.60 -14.64
CA VAL A 125 8.66 -10.57 -13.66
C VAL A 125 9.98 -9.87 -14.04
N THR A 126 9.94 -8.56 -14.21
CA THR A 126 11.13 -7.71 -14.24
C THR A 126 11.60 -7.48 -12.82
N ILE A 127 12.87 -7.71 -12.54
CA ILE A 127 13.45 -7.46 -11.21
C ILE A 127 14.21 -6.13 -11.27
N ALA A 128 13.81 -5.16 -10.44
CA ALA A 128 14.52 -3.90 -10.33
C ALA A 128 15.93 -4.09 -9.75
N PRO A 129 16.89 -3.21 -10.07
CA PRO A 129 18.22 -3.22 -9.44
C PRO A 129 18.12 -3.13 -7.92
N THR A 130 18.86 -3.99 -7.21
CA THR A 130 18.90 -3.96 -5.75
C THR A 130 19.72 -2.76 -5.27
N PRO A 131 19.16 -1.83 -4.47
CA PRO A 131 19.90 -0.69 -3.96
C PRO A 131 20.98 -1.12 -2.95
N ASN A 132 22.07 -0.36 -2.90
CA ASN A 132 23.17 -0.63 -1.97
C ASN A 132 22.80 -0.15 -0.55
N ASN A 133 22.60 -1.09 0.36
CA ASN A 133 22.22 -0.79 1.74
C ASN A 133 23.24 0.10 2.50
N ALA A 134 24.50 0.09 2.10
CA ALA A 134 25.53 0.91 2.77
C ALA A 134 25.37 2.41 2.49
N THR A 135 24.74 2.77 1.37
CA THR A 135 24.56 4.16 0.94
C THR A 135 23.13 4.60 0.85
N LEU A 136 22.16 3.67 0.93
CA LEU A 136 20.74 3.94 0.72
C LEU A 136 20.14 4.76 1.86
N TYR A 137 20.45 4.43 3.12
CA TYR A 137 19.72 4.97 4.26
C TYR A 137 20.34 6.25 4.80
N ASN A 138 19.51 7.28 4.97
CA ASN A 138 19.88 8.55 5.57
C ASN A 138 19.58 8.52 7.08
N ILE A 139 20.60 8.26 7.89
CA ILE A 139 20.46 8.15 9.35
C ILE A 139 20.12 9.49 10.03
N ASP A 140 20.29 10.63 9.35
CA ASP A 140 19.97 11.94 9.91
C ASP A 140 18.45 12.13 10.11
N CYS A 141 17.61 11.33 9.42
CA CYS A 141 16.17 11.31 9.63
C CYS A 141 15.78 10.92 11.08
N ILE A 142 16.63 10.16 11.79
CA ILE A 142 16.42 9.79 13.19
C ILE A 142 16.47 11.02 14.11
N ARG A 143 17.20 12.04 13.72
CA ARG A 143 17.36 13.29 14.48
C ARG A 143 16.50 14.43 13.97
N ASN A 144 16.03 14.33 12.74
CA ASN A 144 15.25 15.36 12.08
C ASN A 144 14.15 14.72 11.20
N SER A 145 12.93 14.75 11.66
CA SER A 145 11.76 14.17 10.96
C SER A 145 11.42 14.85 9.62
N ASN A 146 12.04 16.00 9.30
CA ASN A 146 11.90 16.64 8.01
C ASN A 146 12.84 16.04 6.93
N ILE A 147 13.73 15.15 7.33
CA ILE A 147 14.65 14.44 6.43
C ILE A 147 14.05 13.05 6.15
N LEU A 148 13.95 12.70 4.87
CA LEU A 148 13.47 11.38 4.46
C LEU A 148 14.53 10.29 4.71
N ALA A 149 14.05 9.08 4.91
CA ALA A 149 14.87 7.91 5.27
C ALA A 149 15.81 7.44 4.15
N LEU A 150 15.55 7.80 2.91
CA LEU A 150 16.31 7.33 1.74
C LEU A 150 17.14 8.44 1.13
N ASN A 151 18.41 8.10 0.79
CA ASN A 151 19.25 8.93 -0.04
C ASN A 151 18.87 8.83 -1.52
N GLU A 152 19.20 9.86 -2.31
CA GLU A 152 18.95 9.93 -3.76
C GLU A 152 20.14 9.36 -4.55
N ILE A 153 20.56 8.11 -4.25
CA ILE A 153 21.72 7.45 -4.90
C ILE A 153 21.24 6.34 -5.82
N ASP A 154 20.58 5.34 -5.25
CA ASP A 154 20.03 4.22 -6.01
C ASP A 154 18.51 4.33 -6.09
N PRO A 155 17.84 3.82 -7.16
CA PRO A 155 16.39 3.69 -7.20
C PRO A 155 15.90 2.83 -6.04
N CYS A 156 14.95 3.36 -5.26
CA CYS A 156 14.35 2.63 -4.15
C CYS A 156 12.90 3.06 -3.96
N PHE A 157 11.97 2.10 -3.98
CA PHE A 157 10.55 2.36 -3.70
C PHE A 157 9.79 1.07 -3.43
N ASP A 158 8.75 1.17 -2.60
CA ASP A 158 7.72 0.18 -2.50
C ASP A 158 6.65 0.43 -3.56
N ALA A 159 6.02 -0.62 -4.13
CA ALA A 159 4.99 -0.43 -5.13
C ALA A 159 3.79 0.36 -4.59
N ALA A 160 3.51 0.27 -3.29
CA ALA A 160 2.48 1.04 -2.61
C ALA A 160 2.77 2.55 -2.47
N ASN A 161 3.92 3.04 -2.96
CA ASN A 161 4.14 4.46 -3.19
C ASN A 161 3.44 4.99 -4.44
N ILE A 162 2.79 4.11 -5.21
CA ILE A 162 2.26 4.41 -6.54
C ILE A 162 0.76 4.14 -6.59
N ILE A 163 0.01 5.08 -7.16
CA ILE A 163 -1.37 4.90 -7.61
C ILE A 163 -1.41 5.01 -9.12
N ARG A 164 -2.23 4.19 -9.77
CA ARG A 164 -2.31 4.06 -11.22
C ARG A 164 -3.58 4.71 -11.75
N ALA A 165 -3.45 5.47 -12.85
CA ALA A 165 -4.57 6.01 -13.60
C ALA A 165 -4.32 5.85 -15.11
N ASN A 166 -4.70 4.71 -15.67
CA ASN A 166 -4.45 4.33 -17.05
C ASN A 166 -2.96 4.37 -17.39
N ASP A 167 -2.50 5.28 -18.24
CA ASP A 167 -1.09 5.36 -18.64
C ASP A 167 -0.22 6.13 -17.63
N ASP A 168 -0.84 6.79 -16.65
CA ASP A 168 -0.18 7.63 -15.66
C ASP A 168 0.04 6.90 -14.33
N LEU A 169 1.24 7.06 -13.78
CA LEU A 169 1.60 6.65 -12.42
C LEU A 169 1.80 7.88 -11.54
N TYR A 170 1.13 7.91 -10.40
CA TYR A 170 1.29 8.95 -9.38
C TYR A 170 2.13 8.41 -8.24
N TYR A 171 3.33 8.94 -8.12
CA TYR A 171 4.40 8.43 -7.26
C TYR A 171 4.63 9.36 -6.07
N LEU A 172 4.39 8.88 -4.86
CA LEU A 172 4.69 9.59 -3.63
C LEU A 172 6.16 9.44 -3.25
N VAL A 173 6.87 10.56 -3.12
CA VAL A 173 8.20 10.60 -2.48
C VAL A 173 8.03 10.60 -0.96
N SER A 174 8.55 9.57 -0.29
CA SER A 174 8.38 9.34 1.16
C SER A 174 9.57 8.58 1.75
N ASN A 175 9.42 8.06 2.97
CA ASN A 175 10.45 7.22 3.59
C ASN A 175 10.64 5.85 2.90
N THR A 176 9.75 5.46 1.99
CA THR A 176 9.84 4.21 1.22
C THR A 176 9.91 4.40 -0.28
N GLY A 177 10.06 5.65 -0.74
CA GLY A 177 10.18 5.93 -2.17
C GLY A 177 10.97 7.21 -2.42
N ASN A 178 12.14 7.11 -3.06
CA ASN A 178 12.98 8.24 -3.43
C ASN A 178 12.76 8.70 -4.88
N LYS A 179 13.28 9.88 -5.26
CA LYS A 179 13.14 10.43 -6.62
C LYS A 179 13.81 9.55 -7.67
N LYS A 180 14.90 8.86 -7.32
CA LYS A 180 15.58 7.91 -8.20
C LYS A 180 14.67 6.75 -8.61
N GLY A 181 13.74 6.34 -7.73
CA GLY A 181 12.70 5.37 -8.06
C GLY A 181 11.77 5.87 -9.17
N ALA A 182 11.32 7.13 -9.11
CA ALA A 182 10.51 7.73 -10.16
C ALA A 182 11.29 7.87 -11.49
N GLU A 183 12.58 8.27 -11.44
CA GLU A 183 13.44 8.32 -12.62
C GLU A 183 13.63 6.94 -13.25
N TYR A 184 13.79 5.90 -12.44
CA TYR A 184 13.87 4.52 -12.92
C TYR A 184 12.61 4.08 -13.65
N LEU A 185 11.42 4.35 -13.11
CA LEU A 185 10.16 4.04 -13.79
C LEU A 185 10.02 4.79 -15.12
N ARG A 186 10.44 6.06 -15.18
CA ARG A 186 10.48 6.81 -16.46
C ARG A 186 11.44 6.18 -17.46
N SER A 187 12.58 5.63 -17.00
CA SER A 187 13.52 4.91 -17.88
C SER A 187 12.94 3.62 -18.46
N LEU A 188 11.92 3.05 -17.82
CA LEU A 188 11.14 1.91 -18.32
C LEU A 188 9.99 2.35 -19.28
N GLY A 189 9.93 3.62 -19.64
CA GLY A 189 8.92 4.17 -20.54
C GLY A 189 7.58 4.49 -19.88
N LYS A 190 7.51 4.59 -18.55
CA LYS A 190 6.28 4.95 -17.83
C LYS A 190 6.15 6.47 -17.67
N THR A 191 4.92 6.98 -17.77
CA THR A 191 4.60 8.37 -17.41
C THR A 191 4.44 8.45 -15.89
N VAL A 192 5.32 9.20 -15.23
CA VAL A 192 5.35 9.25 -13.76
C VAL A 192 5.25 10.70 -13.28
N HIS A 193 4.21 10.98 -12.50
CA HIS A 193 3.97 12.23 -11.79
C HIS A 193 4.41 12.09 -10.34
N THR A 194 5.38 12.88 -9.90
CA THR A 194 5.86 12.84 -8.50
C THR A 194 5.02 13.74 -7.61
N ILE A 195 4.73 13.26 -6.41
CA ILE A 195 4.06 13.98 -5.32
C ILE A 195 5.09 14.12 -4.19
N GLU A 196 5.56 15.36 -3.95
CA GLU A 196 6.68 15.63 -3.03
C GLU A 196 6.27 16.46 -1.82
N ASN A 197 5.22 17.28 -1.96
CA ASN A 197 4.78 18.24 -0.93
C ASN A 197 3.63 17.72 -0.07
N VAL A 198 3.49 16.41 0.02
CA VAL A 198 2.46 15.73 0.82
C VAL A 198 3.12 14.85 1.84
N TYR A 199 2.86 15.10 3.12
CA TYR A 199 3.32 14.21 4.15
C TYR A 199 2.49 12.93 4.15
N SER A 200 3.12 11.82 3.81
CA SER A 200 2.69 10.47 4.19
C SER A 200 3.93 9.73 4.62
N TYR A 201 3.91 9.14 5.82
CA TYR A 201 5.13 8.60 6.43
C TYR A 201 5.76 7.51 5.55
N ILE A 202 4.92 6.64 4.97
CA ILE A 202 5.35 5.52 4.14
C ILE A 202 4.64 5.57 2.77
N HIS A 203 3.43 5.03 2.64
CA HIS A 203 2.74 4.78 1.39
C HIS A 203 1.68 5.83 1.05
N ILE A 204 1.26 5.88 -0.22
CA ILE A 204 0.29 6.85 -0.71
C ILE A 204 -1.15 6.48 -0.36
N ASP A 205 -1.47 5.20 -0.23
CA ASP A 205 -2.80 4.62 -0.13
C ASP A 205 -3.56 4.90 1.19
N SER A 206 -2.94 5.59 2.14
CA SER A 206 -3.59 6.22 3.29
C SER A 206 -3.73 7.75 3.15
N THR A 207 -3.47 8.28 1.97
CA THR A 207 -3.48 9.71 1.64
C THR A 207 -4.39 10.01 0.47
N ILE A 208 -4.31 9.18 -0.58
CA ILE A 208 -5.07 9.31 -1.83
C ILE A 208 -5.57 7.91 -2.22
N ALA A 209 -6.83 7.81 -2.64
CA ALA A 209 -7.35 6.63 -3.33
C ALA A 209 -8.12 7.09 -4.58
N PHE A 210 -7.86 6.46 -5.73
CA PHE A 210 -8.63 6.69 -6.95
C PHE A 210 -9.81 5.72 -6.99
N LEU A 211 -11.02 6.25 -7.13
CA LEU A 211 -12.26 5.49 -7.05
C LEU A 211 -12.83 5.15 -8.44
N ARG A 212 -12.68 6.07 -9.37
CA ARG A 212 -12.96 5.94 -10.81
C ARG A 212 -12.28 7.08 -11.55
N GLU A 213 -12.30 7.07 -12.86
CA GLU A 213 -11.78 8.16 -13.67
C GLU A 213 -12.43 9.49 -13.28
N GLY A 214 -11.63 10.49 -12.98
CA GLY A 214 -12.09 11.81 -12.57
C GLY A 214 -12.58 11.93 -11.13
N LEU A 215 -12.48 10.89 -10.29
CA LEU A 215 -12.92 10.93 -8.89
C LEU A 215 -11.88 10.32 -7.94
N MET A 216 -11.49 11.08 -6.93
CA MET A 216 -10.53 10.65 -5.90
C MET A 216 -11.02 10.91 -4.48
N LEU A 217 -10.60 10.04 -3.56
CA LEU A 217 -10.75 10.20 -2.12
C LEU A 217 -9.45 10.76 -1.56
N LEU A 218 -9.52 11.85 -0.80
CA LEU A 218 -8.36 12.52 -0.22
C LEU A 218 -8.42 12.60 1.31
N ASN A 219 -7.27 12.44 1.94
CA ASN A 219 -7.08 12.67 3.37
C ASN A 219 -6.95 14.19 3.65
N PRO A 220 -7.94 14.83 4.30
CA PRO A 220 -7.94 16.28 4.51
C PRO A 220 -6.88 16.77 5.53
N LYS A 221 -6.27 15.84 6.30
CA LYS A 221 -5.18 16.18 7.22
C LYS A 221 -3.81 16.24 6.55
N ARG A 222 -3.70 15.66 5.34
CA ARG A 222 -2.43 15.60 4.58
C ARG A 222 -2.48 16.44 3.31
N ILE A 223 -3.64 16.54 2.68
CA ILE A 223 -3.86 17.36 1.51
C ILE A 223 -4.82 18.47 1.89
N THR A 224 -4.32 19.70 1.87
CA THR A 224 -5.06 20.92 2.23
C THR A 224 -5.17 21.88 1.05
N ASN A 225 -4.27 21.76 0.07
CA ASN A 225 -4.28 22.56 -1.15
C ASN A 225 -3.92 21.67 -2.36
N VAL A 226 -4.95 21.24 -3.07
CA VAL A 226 -4.81 20.32 -4.23
C VAL A 226 -3.89 20.90 -5.31
N LYS A 227 -4.02 22.21 -5.62
CA LYS A 227 -3.24 22.84 -6.69
C LYS A 227 -1.75 22.97 -6.40
N GLU A 228 -1.38 23.02 -5.13
CA GLU A 228 0.02 23.12 -4.71
C GLU A 228 0.65 21.75 -4.42
N GLN A 229 -0.17 20.79 -3.99
CA GLN A 229 0.31 19.51 -3.48
C GLN A 229 0.19 18.37 -4.49
N LEU A 230 -0.74 18.46 -5.44
CA LEU A 230 -0.97 17.41 -6.44
C LEU A 230 -0.59 17.86 -7.85
N PRO A 231 -0.23 16.92 -8.74
CA PRO A 231 0.03 17.19 -10.15
C PRO A 231 -1.17 17.82 -10.86
N GLU A 232 -0.88 18.68 -11.84
CA GLU A 232 -1.91 19.43 -12.61
C GLU A 232 -2.96 18.53 -13.24
N SER A 233 -2.59 17.33 -13.67
CA SER A 233 -3.50 16.32 -14.24
C SER A 233 -4.62 15.89 -13.29
N LEU A 234 -4.49 16.10 -11.99
CA LEU A 234 -5.50 15.80 -10.97
C LEU A 234 -6.34 17.02 -10.55
N HIS A 235 -6.00 18.24 -11.00
CA HIS A 235 -6.66 19.47 -10.50
C HIS A 235 -8.15 19.58 -10.87
N ASN A 236 -8.59 18.88 -11.91
CA ASN A 236 -9.96 18.88 -12.37
C ASN A 236 -10.75 17.63 -11.95
N TRP A 237 -10.16 16.78 -11.12
CA TRP A 237 -10.85 15.61 -10.58
C TRP A 237 -11.81 16.03 -9.47
N ASP A 238 -12.96 15.38 -9.42
CA ASP A 238 -13.89 15.48 -8.29
C ASP A 238 -13.24 14.87 -7.04
N ILE A 239 -13.54 15.46 -5.88
CA ILE A 239 -12.90 15.09 -4.62
C ILE A 239 -13.94 14.70 -3.59
N ILE A 240 -13.78 13.51 -3.04
CA ILE A 240 -14.39 13.13 -1.77
C ILE A 240 -13.37 13.39 -0.67
N TRP A 241 -13.68 14.30 0.24
CA TRP A 241 -12.88 14.49 1.44
C TRP A 241 -13.22 13.41 2.46
N ALA A 242 -12.24 12.61 2.85
CA ALA A 242 -12.45 11.56 3.81
C ALA A 242 -12.90 12.14 5.17
N PRO A 243 -14.00 11.67 5.75
CA PRO A 243 -14.40 12.05 7.10
C PRO A 243 -13.36 11.56 8.13
N ASP A 244 -13.40 12.12 9.33
CA ASP A 244 -12.57 11.61 10.43
C ASP A 244 -12.85 10.11 10.63
N PRO A 245 -11.81 9.26 10.64
CA PRO A 245 -11.97 7.82 10.70
C PRO A 245 -12.40 7.34 12.08
N ILE A 246 -13.18 6.27 12.11
CA ILE A 246 -13.45 5.53 13.33
C ILE A 246 -12.23 4.68 13.65
N ASP A 247 -11.69 4.85 14.86
CA ASP A 247 -10.54 4.06 15.31
C ASP A 247 -10.96 2.62 15.62
N ILE A 248 -10.42 1.65 14.88
CA ILE A 248 -10.68 0.21 15.08
C ILE A 248 -9.78 -0.40 16.16
N GLY A 249 -8.90 0.39 16.78
CA GLY A 249 -7.92 -0.10 17.74
C GLY A 249 -6.76 -0.89 17.13
N TYR A 250 -5.91 -1.41 17.99
CA TYR A 250 -4.77 -2.26 17.63
C TYR A 250 -4.41 -3.18 18.79
N TYR A 251 -3.67 -4.26 18.52
CA TYR A 251 -3.19 -5.14 19.57
C TYR A 251 -2.22 -4.38 20.49
N PRO A 252 -2.30 -4.53 21.83
CA PRO A 252 -1.49 -3.75 22.77
C PRO A 252 0.00 -3.71 22.40
N ASN A 253 0.55 -2.50 22.39
CA ASN A 253 1.94 -2.16 22.03
C ASN A 253 2.35 -2.43 20.56
N ILE A 254 1.43 -2.86 19.69
CA ILE A 254 1.74 -3.16 18.28
C ILE A 254 0.85 -2.31 17.38
N CYS A 255 1.31 -1.10 17.02
CA CYS A 255 0.61 -0.18 16.13
C CYS A 255 1.49 0.17 14.93
N ASN A 256 1.17 -0.37 13.74
CA ASN A 256 1.93 -0.16 12.52
C ASN A 256 1.21 0.74 11.50
N ALA A 257 -0.02 1.16 11.77
CA ALA A 257 -0.74 2.10 10.91
C ALA A 257 -1.49 3.16 11.70
N SER A 258 -1.62 4.35 11.09
CA SER A 258 -2.43 5.45 11.64
C SER A 258 -3.93 5.12 11.60
N VAL A 259 -4.74 5.94 12.26
CA VAL A 259 -6.21 5.84 12.20
C VAL A 259 -6.79 6.06 10.80
N TRP A 260 -6.02 6.63 9.88
CA TRP A 260 -6.41 6.88 8.49
C TRP A 260 -6.44 5.62 7.61
N ILE A 261 -6.52 4.45 8.24
CA ILE A 261 -6.63 3.16 7.55
C ILE A 261 -7.91 3.04 6.69
N ASN A 262 -8.93 3.84 6.94
CA ASN A 262 -10.17 3.85 6.18
C ASN A 262 -9.99 4.26 4.70
N ILE A 263 -8.92 5.03 4.38
CA ILE A 263 -8.59 5.38 2.98
C ILE A 263 -7.97 4.19 2.25
N ASN A 264 -7.42 3.23 2.97
CA ASN A 264 -6.85 2.00 2.42
C ASN A 264 -7.97 1.01 2.00
N LEU A 265 -8.97 1.52 1.27
CA LEU A 265 -10.04 0.75 0.67
C LEU A 265 -9.59 0.16 -0.67
N LEU A 266 -10.36 -0.79 -1.20
CA LEU A 266 -10.11 -1.39 -2.53
C LEU A 266 -11.33 -1.17 -3.43
N SER A 267 -11.14 -0.54 -4.59
CA SER A 267 -12.18 -0.47 -5.63
C SER A 267 -12.30 -1.81 -6.34
N ILE A 268 -13.51 -2.35 -6.37
CA ILE A 268 -13.86 -3.58 -7.10
C ILE A 268 -14.23 -3.24 -8.55
N ASN A 269 -14.93 -2.14 -8.73
CA ASN A 269 -15.28 -1.52 -9.99
C ASN A 269 -15.63 -0.04 -9.71
N PRO A 270 -15.93 0.79 -10.72
CA PRO A 270 -16.20 2.22 -10.53
C PRO A 270 -17.36 2.56 -9.59
N ASN A 271 -18.20 1.58 -9.23
CA ASN A 271 -19.40 1.79 -8.41
C ASN A 271 -19.40 0.97 -7.11
N LEU A 272 -18.37 0.16 -6.85
CA LEU A 272 -18.29 -0.70 -5.67
C LEU A 272 -16.88 -0.71 -5.07
N VAL A 273 -16.79 -0.47 -3.77
CA VAL A 273 -15.54 -0.60 -3.00
C VAL A 273 -15.68 -1.59 -1.87
N VAL A 274 -14.56 -2.15 -1.41
CA VAL A 274 -14.48 -2.84 -0.12
C VAL A 274 -13.97 -1.86 0.92
N LEU A 275 -14.69 -1.75 2.03
CA LEU A 275 -14.45 -0.80 3.10
C LEU A 275 -14.48 -1.50 4.46
N GLU A 276 -13.66 -1.07 5.40
CA GLU A 276 -13.66 -1.58 6.78
C GLU A 276 -15.01 -1.31 7.46
N GLU A 277 -15.56 -2.34 8.11
CA GLU A 277 -16.96 -2.40 8.51
C GLU A 277 -17.43 -1.31 9.49
N HIS A 278 -16.53 -0.68 10.23
CA HIS A 278 -16.86 0.40 11.16
C HIS A 278 -16.85 1.79 10.50
N GLN A 279 -16.38 1.93 9.26
CA GLN A 279 -16.22 3.24 8.58
C GLN A 279 -17.54 3.74 7.98
N HIS A 280 -18.61 3.78 8.78
CA HIS A 280 -19.97 4.16 8.34
C HIS A 280 -20.04 5.59 7.77
N ASN A 281 -19.25 6.53 8.33
CA ASN A 281 -19.23 7.91 7.83
C ASN A 281 -18.67 7.98 6.42
N LEU A 282 -17.60 7.23 6.12
CA LEU A 282 -17.04 7.19 4.78
C LEU A 282 -17.99 6.51 3.79
N ARG A 283 -18.69 5.45 4.19
CA ARG A 283 -19.74 4.82 3.38
C ARG A 283 -20.79 5.85 2.92
N ILE A 284 -21.29 6.67 3.85
CA ILE A 284 -22.29 7.69 3.55
C ILE A 284 -21.77 8.73 2.54
N GLU A 285 -20.48 9.12 2.65
CA GLU A 285 -19.87 10.02 1.68
C GLU A 285 -19.74 9.38 0.30
N LEU A 286 -19.33 8.13 0.21
CA LEU A 286 -19.21 7.37 -1.04
C LEU A 286 -20.58 7.19 -1.74
N GLU A 287 -21.64 6.91 -0.97
CA GLU A 287 -23.00 6.76 -1.49
C GLU A 287 -23.52 8.03 -2.20
N LYS A 288 -23.10 9.23 -1.78
CA LYS A 288 -23.47 10.50 -2.46
C LYS A 288 -22.94 10.57 -3.89
N TYR A 289 -21.87 9.82 -4.19
CA TYR A 289 -21.27 9.73 -5.52
C TYR A 289 -21.67 8.44 -6.26
N GLY A 290 -22.68 7.71 -5.76
CA GLY A 290 -23.17 6.48 -6.35
C GLY A 290 -22.19 5.30 -6.21
N ILE A 291 -21.33 5.30 -5.18
CA ILE A 291 -20.39 4.21 -4.90
C ILE A 291 -20.94 3.40 -3.71
N GLU A 292 -21.22 2.14 -3.97
CA GLU A 292 -21.61 1.16 -2.95
C GLU A 292 -20.38 0.67 -2.18
N SER A 293 -20.61 0.24 -0.93
CA SER A 293 -19.54 -0.27 -0.07
C SER A 293 -19.86 -1.65 0.45
N ALA A 294 -19.02 -2.63 0.13
CA ALA A 294 -19.01 -3.91 0.82
C ALA A 294 -18.25 -3.73 2.15
N MET A 295 -19.00 -3.74 3.26
CA MET A 295 -18.45 -3.52 4.60
C MET A 295 -17.95 -4.86 5.15
N LEU A 296 -16.63 -5.01 5.30
CA LEU A 296 -16.00 -6.26 5.75
C LEU A 296 -15.07 -6.00 6.95
N PRO A 297 -14.88 -7.00 7.83
CA PRO A 297 -13.97 -6.89 8.97
C PRO A 297 -12.50 -6.84 8.52
N MET A 298 -11.69 -6.06 9.22
CA MET A 298 -10.22 -6.05 9.13
C MET A 298 -9.64 -5.67 10.49
N ARG A 299 -9.91 -6.50 11.49
CA ARG A 299 -9.64 -6.27 12.93
C ARG A 299 -8.22 -5.82 13.23
N HIS A 300 -7.23 -6.34 12.49
CA HIS A 300 -5.83 -6.08 12.73
C HIS A 300 -5.17 -5.16 11.69
N ALA A 301 -5.95 -4.37 10.94
CA ALA A 301 -5.40 -3.44 9.96
C ALA A 301 -4.37 -2.47 10.56
N ARG A 302 -4.62 -1.93 11.75
CA ARG A 302 -3.66 -1.06 12.45
C ARG A 302 -2.50 -1.81 13.07
N THR A 303 -2.73 -3.03 13.53
CA THR A 303 -1.70 -3.91 14.12
C THR A 303 -0.71 -4.39 13.06
N LEU A 304 -1.21 -4.88 11.94
CA LEU A 304 -0.41 -5.41 10.83
C LEU A 304 0.00 -4.33 9.81
N GLY A 305 -0.60 -3.14 9.86
CA GLY A 305 -0.16 -2.00 9.05
C GLY A 305 -0.74 -1.93 7.65
N GLY A 306 -1.90 -2.56 7.40
CA GLY A 306 -2.57 -2.48 6.10
C GLY A 306 -4.03 -2.92 6.14
N CYS A 307 -4.86 -2.33 5.27
CA CYS A 307 -6.24 -2.70 5.07
C CYS A 307 -6.43 -3.25 3.64
N PHE A 308 -7.59 -3.14 3.04
CA PHE A 308 -7.99 -3.86 1.82
C PHE A 308 -7.07 -3.60 0.61
N HIS A 309 -6.58 -2.37 0.41
CA HIS A 309 -5.64 -2.09 -0.68
C HIS A 309 -4.29 -2.76 -0.43
N CYS A 310 -3.72 -2.62 0.75
CA CYS A 310 -2.42 -3.21 1.11
C CYS A 310 -2.42 -4.74 1.05
N VAL A 311 -3.49 -5.38 1.57
CA VAL A 311 -3.57 -6.86 1.65
C VAL A 311 -3.89 -7.52 0.31
N THR A 312 -4.07 -6.72 -0.75
CA THR A 312 -4.42 -7.20 -2.09
C THR A 312 -3.46 -6.66 -3.14
N LEU A 313 -3.17 -7.48 -4.14
CA LEU A 313 -2.50 -7.08 -5.37
C LEU A 313 -3.41 -7.44 -6.55
N ASP A 314 -4.02 -6.44 -7.16
CA ASP A 314 -4.90 -6.61 -8.31
C ASP A 314 -4.08 -6.89 -9.57
N LEU A 315 -4.07 -8.14 -9.96
CA LEU A 315 -3.28 -8.63 -11.08
C LEU A 315 -3.94 -8.31 -12.42
N ILE A 316 -5.25 -8.54 -12.51
CA ILE A 316 -6.03 -8.33 -13.74
C ILE A 316 -7.28 -7.50 -13.42
N ARG A 317 -7.45 -6.43 -14.19
CA ARG A 317 -8.69 -5.67 -14.27
C ARG A 317 -9.20 -5.66 -15.72
N ASN A 318 -10.52 -5.76 -15.90
CA ASN A 318 -11.15 -5.72 -17.21
C ASN A 318 -11.40 -4.26 -17.60
N HIS A 319 -10.74 -3.77 -18.66
CA HIS A 319 -10.98 -2.42 -19.15
C HIS A 319 -12.41 -2.28 -19.70
N ILE A 320 -13.07 -1.20 -19.32
CA ILE A 320 -14.41 -0.78 -19.76
C ILE A 320 -14.32 0.48 -20.60
#